data_e94868a8c1b747372d347f523cbd7075
#
_entry.id   e94868a8c1b747372d347f523cbd7075
#
_cell.length_a   1.000
_cell.length_b   1.000
_cell.length_c   1.000
_cell.angle_alpha   90.00
_cell.angle_beta   90.00
_cell.angle_gamma   90.00
#
_symmetry.space_group_name_H-M   'P 1'
#
loop_
_entity.id
_entity.type
_entity.pdbx_description
1 polymer ?
#
loop_
_entity_poly.entity_id
_entity_poly.type
_entity_poly.pdbx_seq_one_letter_code
_entity_poly.pdbx_strand_id
1 'polypeptide(L)'
;QYPLAQSLTGGTLKNFPFVITNYSDLSNGFVQSWNFKSEINLAPIKGKALNPRGGDWLETVLSHEILHATHGNIKGHFLLNSFGFLFGPDLTRSLNFYPPSGVHEGIAVYHEGKNTLSENHGGRGNYGYFKAKYWANLLSDSPWSIGDGLIPTEYHYPLNRHYIAGYFFTEWLQETYGEGVLKESLIRHYNRFPLGLGVA
;
A
#
# COMPACT_ATOMS: atom_id res chain seq x y z
N GLN A 1 -9.89 -2.90 11.47
CA GLN A 1 -9.04 -2.69 10.27
C GLN A 1 -9.36 -1.37 9.58
N TYR A 2 -10.59 -1.15 9.12
CA TYR A 2 -10.99 0.07 8.42
C TYR A 2 -10.68 1.38 9.17
N PRO A 3 -10.97 1.54 10.49
CA PRO A 3 -10.64 2.78 11.20
C PRO A 3 -9.15 3.13 11.19
N LEU A 4 -8.27 2.14 11.29
CA LEU A 4 -6.83 2.35 11.22
C LEU A 4 -6.39 2.75 9.80
N ALA A 5 -6.88 2.06 8.76
CA ALA A 5 -6.61 2.43 7.37
C ALA A 5 -7.05 3.87 7.07
N GLN A 6 -8.23 4.25 7.58
CA GLN A 6 -8.74 5.62 7.47
C GLN A 6 -7.87 6.64 8.22
N SER A 7 -7.35 6.30 9.40
CA SER A 7 -6.47 7.19 10.15
C SER A 7 -5.14 7.43 9.44
N LEU A 8 -4.60 6.41 8.76
CA LEU A 8 -3.34 6.49 8.04
C LEU A 8 -3.45 7.24 6.70
N THR A 9 -4.59 7.14 6.01
CA THR A 9 -4.75 7.71 4.67
C THR A 9 -5.64 8.95 4.61
N GLY A 10 -6.62 9.02 5.51
CA GLY A 10 -7.67 10.05 5.47
C GLY A 10 -8.82 9.75 4.51
N GLY A 11 -8.73 8.69 3.72
CA GLY A 11 -9.81 8.29 2.80
C GLY A 11 -10.97 7.59 3.50
N THR A 12 -12.16 7.70 2.94
CA THR A 12 -13.37 7.10 3.50
C THR A 12 -14.02 6.16 2.49
N LEU A 13 -14.55 5.04 2.96
CA LEU A 13 -15.25 4.06 2.14
C LEU A 13 -16.75 4.04 2.45
N LYS A 14 -17.56 3.91 1.41
CA LYS A 14 -18.98 3.58 1.50
C LYS A 14 -19.27 2.45 0.53
N ASN A 15 -19.82 1.34 1.04
CA ASN A 15 -20.25 0.20 0.20
C ASN A 15 -19.13 -0.29 -0.75
N PHE A 16 -17.93 -0.45 -0.24
CA PHE A 16 -16.79 -0.94 -1.03
C PHE A 16 -16.90 -2.47 -1.21
N PRO A 17 -17.04 -2.97 -2.45
CA PRO A 17 -17.19 -4.39 -2.68
C PRO A 17 -15.87 -5.14 -2.65
N PHE A 18 -15.86 -6.28 -1.96
CA PHE A 18 -14.83 -7.31 -2.08
C PHE A 18 -15.38 -8.46 -2.91
N VAL A 19 -14.70 -8.78 -4.01
CA VAL A 19 -15.06 -9.90 -4.89
C VAL A 19 -14.05 -11.01 -4.64
N ILE A 20 -14.54 -12.16 -4.19
CA ILE A 20 -13.71 -13.33 -3.95
C ILE A 20 -13.84 -14.26 -5.14
N THR A 21 -12.73 -14.68 -5.70
CA THR A 21 -12.63 -15.54 -6.87
C THR A 21 -11.70 -16.74 -6.61
N ASN A 22 -11.79 -17.75 -7.44
CA ASN A 22 -10.91 -18.93 -7.39
C ASN A 22 -10.54 -19.45 -8.79
N TYR A 23 -10.54 -18.57 -9.78
CA TYR A 23 -10.28 -18.93 -11.18
C TYR A 23 -8.78 -19.02 -11.53
N SER A 24 -7.92 -18.67 -10.62
CA SER A 24 -6.45 -18.71 -10.81
C SER A 24 -5.79 -19.55 -9.72
N ASP A 25 -4.66 -20.14 -10.02
CA ASP A 25 -3.83 -20.89 -9.07
C ASP A 25 -2.83 -19.99 -8.30
N LEU A 26 -2.92 -18.68 -8.50
CA LEU A 26 -2.10 -17.68 -7.83
C LEU A 26 -2.93 -16.94 -6.79
N SER A 27 -2.52 -17.04 -5.51
CA SER A 27 -3.08 -16.21 -4.44
C SER A 27 -2.70 -14.76 -4.68
N ASN A 28 -3.69 -13.88 -4.80
CA ASN A 28 -3.46 -12.45 -4.98
C ASN A 28 -4.67 -11.64 -4.54
N GLY A 29 -4.44 -10.36 -4.20
CA GLY A 29 -5.46 -9.36 -4.01
C GLY A 29 -5.04 -8.07 -4.70
N PHE A 30 -5.99 -7.27 -5.14
CA PHE A 30 -5.75 -5.94 -5.68
C PHE A 30 -6.99 -5.06 -5.61
N VAL A 31 -6.79 -3.76 -5.50
CA VAL A 31 -7.83 -2.75 -5.63
C VAL A 31 -7.79 -2.17 -7.04
N GLN A 32 -8.93 -2.14 -7.68
CA GLN A 32 -9.11 -1.43 -8.95
C GLN A 32 -9.56 0.00 -8.68
N SER A 33 -8.85 0.99 -9.21
CA SER A 33 -9.30 2.40 -9.18
C SER A 33 -10.49 2.63 -10.12
N TRP A 34 -10.52 1.95 -11.25
CA TRP A 34 -11.64 1.90 -12.17
C TRP A 34 -12.60 0.80 -11.75
N ASN A 35 -13.91 1.07 -11.75
CA ASN A 35 -14.91 0.14 -11.22
C ASN A 35 -14.66 -0.27 -9.75
N PHE A 36 -14.31 0.67 -8.97
CA PHE A 36 -13.83 0.66 -7.58
C PHE A 36 -14.29 -0.52 -6.72
N LYS A 37 -13.47 -1.56 -6.72
CA LYS A 37 -13.64 -2.81 -5.96
C LYS A 37 -12.30 -3.41 -5.58
N SER A 38 -12.28 -4.28 -4.60
CA SER A 38 -11.17 -5.22 -4.42
C SER A 38 -11.53 -6.59 -5.00
N GLU A 39 -10.58 -7.22 -5.63
CA GLU A 39 -10.69 -8.59 -6.10
C GLU A 39 -9.62 -9.44 -5.44
N ILE A 40 -10.05 -10.55 -4.82
CA ILE A 40 -9.17 -11.45 -4.07
C ILE A 40 -9.31 -12.84 -4.66
N ASN A 41 -8.23 -13.37 -5.18
CA ASN A 41 -8.19 -14.71 -5.71
C ASN A 41 -7.71 -15.70 -4.64
N LEU A 42 -8.61 -16.59 -4.23
CA LEU A 42 -8.32 -17.62 -3.25
C LEU A 42 -7.67 -18.81 -3.94
N ALA A 43 -6.37 -18.95 -3.73
CA ALA A 43 -5.60 -20.11 -4.14
C ALA A 43 -4.66 -20.52 -2.99
N PRO A 44 -4.12 -21.76 -3.00
CA PRO A 44 -3.10 -22.14 -2.03
C PRO A 44 -1.89 -21.21 -2.12
N ILE A 45 -1.45 -20.71 -0.97
CA ILE A 45 -0.34 -19.77 -0.91
C ILE A 45 0.95 -20.51 -1.27
N LYS A 46 1.65 -19.98 -2.26
CA LYS A 46 2.95 -20.50 -2.69
C LYS A 46 4.05 -19.54 -2.22
N GLY A 47 4.91 -20.01 -1.34
CA GLY A 47 6.07 -19.27 -0.87
C GLY A 47 5.81 -18.33 0.31
N LYS A 48 6.92 -17.84 0.89
CA LYS A 48 6.91 -17.05 2.14
C LYS A 48 6.73 -15.54 1.92
N ALA A 49 6.79 -15.05 0.69
CA ALA A 49 6.68 -13.62 0.40
C ALA A 49 5.28 -13.05 0.69
N LEU A 50 4.24 -13.86 0.48
CA LEU A 50 2.85 -13.48 0.71
C LEU A 50 2.37 -13.81 2.14
N ASN A 51 2.86 -14.91 2.70
CA ASN A 51 2.52 -15.32 4.07
C ASN A 51 3.73 -15.94 4.77
N PRO A 52 4.63 -15.12 5.28
CA PRO A 52 5.89 -15.60 5.85
C PRO A 52 5.71 -16.44 7.12
N ARG A 53 4.61 -16.32 7.82
CA ARG A 53 4.38 -17.01 9.11
C ARG A 53 3.30 -18.08 9.10
N GLY A 54 2.62 -18.30 7.96
CA GLY A 54 1.53 -19.27 7.89
C GLY A 54 0.26 -18.86 8.66
N GLY A 55 0.11 -17.55 8.95
CA GLY A 55 -1.12 -17.01 9.54
C GLY A 55 -2.28 -16.96 8.54
N ASP A 56 -3.38 -16.33 8.91
CA ASP A 56 -4.51 -16.15 8.01
C ASP A 56 -4.16 -15.17 6.89
N TRP A 57 -3.85 -15.74 5.72
CA TRP A 57 -3.54 -14.95 4.54
C TRP A 57 -4.72 -14.07 4.09
N LEU A 58 -5.93 -14.57 4.23
CA LEU A 58 -7.13 -13.81 3.83
C LEU A 58 -7.29 -12.57 4.72
N GLU A 59 -7.03 -12.68 6.02
CA GLU A 59 -7.03 -11.53 6.92
C GLU A 59 -5.96 -10.51 6.51
N THR A 60 -4.76 -10.98 6.22
CA THR A 60 -3.64 -10.12 5.81
C THR A 60 -3.95 -9.39 4.51
N VAL A 61 -4.43 -10.10 3.47
CA VAL A 61 -4.74 -9.49 2.18
C VAL A 61 -5.94 -8.55 2.27
N LEU A 62 -6.97 -8.88 3.03
CA LEU A 62 -8.09 -7.98 3.27
C LEU A 62 -7.66 -6.68 3.96
N SER A 63 -6.76 -6.80 4.95
CA SER A 63 -6.17 -5.65 5.61
C SER A 63 -5.36 -4.78 4.65
N HIS A 64 -4.58 -5.39 3.79
CA HIS A 64 -3.79 -4.73 2.76
C HIS A 64 -4.68 -3.97 1.77
N GLU A 65 -5.64 -4.66 1.19
CA GLU A 65 -6.53 -4.10 0.18
C GLU A 65 -7.45 -3.00 0.72
N ILE A 66 -7.87 -3.08 1.98
CA ILE A 66 -8.68 -2.03 2.59
C ILE A 66 -7.90 -0.72 2.74
N LEU A 67 -6.59 -0.80 2.95
CA LEU A 67 -5.74 0.38 2.94
C LEU A 67 -5.65 0.99 1.54
N HIS A 68 -5.42 0.20 0.50
CA HIS A 68 -5.43 0.69 -0.87
C HIS A 68 -6.76 1.34 -1.25
N ALA A 69 -7.88 0.73 -0.84
CA ALA A 69 -9.19 1.30 -1.06
C ALA A 69 -9.38 2.66 -0.37
N THR A 70 -8.96 2.79 0.89
CA THR A 70 -9.00 4.08 1.59
C THR A 70 -8.07 5.10 0.96
N HIS A 71 -6.86 4.69 0.58
CA HIS A 71 -5.89 5.55 -0.11
C HIS A 71 -6.45 6.05 -1.44
N GLY A 72 -6.98 5.15 -2.28
CA GLY A 72 -7.59 5.54 -3.56
C GLY A 72 -8.79 6.48 -3.40
N ASN A 73 -9.44 6.51 -2.25
CA ASN A 73 -10.64 7.31 -2.01
C ASN A 73 -10.39 8.56 -1.14
N ILE A 74 -9.16 9.05 -1.09
CA ILE A 74 -8.84 10.36 -0.50
C ILE A 74 -9.57 11.44 -1.29
N LYS A 75 -10.22 12.36 -0.59
CA LYS A 75 -10.91 13.49 -1.22
C LYS A 75 -9.93 14.63 -1.49
N GLY A 76 -9.95 15.12 -2.71
CA GLY A 76 -9.19 16.29 -3.11
C GLY A 76 -9.88 17.62 -2.77
N HIS A 77 -9.22 18.71 -3.15
CA HIS A 77 -9.80 20.03 -3.07
C HIS A 77 -10.95 20.20 -4.10
N PHE A 78 -11.61 21.35 -4.04
CA PHE A 78 -12.78 21.65 -4.87
C PHE A 78 -12.59 21.35 -6.37
N LEU A 79 -11.48 21.75 -6.98
CA LEU A 79 -11.23 21.51 -8.40
C LEU A 79 -11.19 20.02 -8.75
N LEU A 80 -10.49 19.19 -7.96
CA LEU A 80 -10.44 17.75 -8.17
C LEU A 80 -11.80 17.09 -7.97
N ASN A 81 -12.56 17.55 -6.98
CA ASN A 81 -13.93 17.08 -6.79
C ASN A 81 -14.83 17.45 -7.97
N SER A 82 -14.67 18.63 -8.55
CA SER A 82 -15.38 19.05 -9.75
C SER A 82 -14.99 18.22 -10.98
N PHE A 83 -13.70 17.89 -11.12
CA PHE A 83 -13.25 16.92 -12.13
C PHE A 83 -13.89 15.55 -11.94
N GLY A 84 -13.96 15.05 -10.71
CA GLY A 84 -14.64 13.81 -10.39
C GLY A 84 -16.12 13.83 -10.71
N PHE A 85 -16.79 14.98 -10.56
CA PHE A 85 -18.18 15.16 -10.95
C PHE A 85 -18.38 15.12 -12.46
N LEU A 86 -17.47 15.72 -13.24
CA LEU A 86 -17.56 15.81 -14.70
C LEU A 86 -17.14 14.52 -15.41
N PHE A 87 -16.09 13.86 -14.94
CA PHE A 87 -15.43 12.72 -15.61
C PHE A 87 -15.57 11.40 -14.85
N GLY A 88 -16.26 11.43 -13.72
CA GLY A 88 -16.45 10.28 -12.84
C GLY A 88 -15.39 10.16 -11.76
N PRO A 89 -15.74 9.50 -10.65
CA PRO A 89 -14.87 9.39 -9.48
C PRO A 89 -13.66 8.47 -9.72
N ASP A 90 -13.70 7.61 -10.70
CA ASP A 90 -12.62 6.66 -10.98
C ASP A 90 -11.37 7.35 -11.50
N LEU A 91 -11.54 8.42 -12.29
CA LEU A 91 -10.42 9.25 -12.73
C LEU A 91 -9.71 9.88 -11.53
N THR A 92 -10.43 10.47 -10.60
CA THR A 92 -9.83 11.10 -9.42
C THR A 92 -9.21 10.08 -8.47
N ARG A 93 -9.75 8.88 -8.38
CA ARG A 93 -9.13 7.77 -7.62
C ARG A 93 -7.81 7.34 -8.20
N SER A 94 -7.70 7.24 -9.53
CA SER A 94 -6.45 6.83 -10.18
C SER A 94 -5.30 7.81 -9.92
N LEU A 95 -5.60 9.09 -9.69
CA LEU A 95 -4.60 10.10 -9.36
C LEU A 95 -3.96 9.88 -7.99
N ASN A 96 -4.67 9.25 -7.05
CA ASN A 96 -4.11 8.91 -5.74
C ASN A 96 -3.01 7.83 -5.81
N PHE A 97 -2.95 7.07 -6.90
CA PHE A 97 -1.93 6.05 -7.14
C PHE A 97 -0.77 6.54 -8.02
N TYR A 98 -0.68 7.85 -8.26
CA TYR A 98 0.44 8.44 -9.03
C TYR A 98 1.81 8.36 -8.30
N PRO A 99 1.91 8.42 -6.94
CA PRO A 99 3.18 8.19 -6.27
C PRO A 99 3.79 6.82 -6.63
N PRO A 100 5.12 6.66 -6.48
CA PRO A 100 5.76 5.38 -6.71
C PRO A 100 5.08 4.23 -5.98
N SER A 101 4.97 3.08 -6.63
CA SER A 101 4.28 1.90 -6.09
C SER A 101 4.77 1.51 -4.69
N GLY A 102 6.08 1.65 -4.42
CA GLY A 102 6.62 1.40 -3.09
C GLY A 102 6.05 2.29 -1.98
N VAL A 103 5.52 3.46 -2.31
CA VAL A 103 4.86 4.31 -1.30
C VAL A 103 3.53 3.68 -0.88
N HIS A 104 2.67 3.34 -1.85
CA HIS A 104 1.37 2.76 -1.48
C HIS A 104 1.49 1.34 -0.93
N GLU A 105 2.39 0.54 -1.49
CA GLU A 105 2.64 -0.82 -1.00
C GLU A 105 3.30 -0.81 0.39
N GLY A 106 4.21 0.14 0.60
CA GLY A 106 4.87 0.31 1.89
C GLY A 106 3.90 0.69 3.01
N ILE A 107 2.97 1.61 2.75
CA ILE A 107 1.93 1.99 3.70
C ILE A 107 0.99 0.81 3.98
N ALA A 108 0.65 0.02 2.95
CA ALA A 108 -0.20 -1.14 3.10
C ALA A 108 0.48 -2.25 3.93
N VAL A 109 1.75 -2.52 3.70
CA VAL A 109 2.53 -3.48 4.51
C VAL A 109 2.72 -2.97 5.95
N TYR A 110 2.90 -1.67 6.14
CA TYR A 110 2.94 -1.08 7.47
C TYR A 110 1.60 -1.25 8.22
N HIS A 111 0.50 -1.04 7.52
CA HIS A 111 -0.84 -1.26 8.05
C HIS A 111 -1.10 -2.73 8.44
N GLU A 112 -0.65 -3.69 7.63
CA GLU A 112 -0.70 -5.11 7.99
C GLU A 112 -0.08 -5.36 9.38
N GLY A 113 1.05 -4.71 9.66
CA GLY A 113 1.81 -4.88 10.89
C GLY A 113 1.17 -4.27 12.13
N LYS A 114 0.39 -3.22 11.96
CA LYS A 114 -0.29 -2.52 13.07
C LYS A 114 -1.66 -3.10 13.38
N ASN A 115 -2.19 -3.91 12.49
CA ASN A 115 -3.58 -4.34 12.53
C ASN A 115 -3.71 -5.84 12.78
N THR A 116 -3.18 -6.31 13.88
CA THR A 116 -3.31 -7.71 14.24
C THR A 116 -4.47 -7.94 15.17
N LEU A 117 -5.47 -8.67 14.70
CA LEU A 117 -6.43 -9.35 15.57
C LEU A 117 -5.78 -10.52 16.34
N SER A 118 -4.70 -11.06 15.84
CA SER A 118 -3.88 -12.05 16.53
C SER A 118 -2.74 -11.32 17.24
N GLU A 119 -2.68 -11.43 18.56
CA GLU A 119 -1.73 -10.79 19.47
C GLU A 119 -0.24 -10.96 19.16
N ASN A 120 0.08 -11.64 18.08
CA ASN A 120 1.44 -12.03 17.87
C ASN A 120 1.96 -11.82 16.50
N HIS A 121 1.50 -10.96 15.63
CA HIS A 121 2.23 -11.05 14.57
C HIS A 121 2.12 -10.42 13.30
N GLY A 122 1.85 -9.26 13.38
CA GLY A 122 1.89 -8.30 12.43
C GLY A 122 2.55 -8.45 11.11
N GLY A 123 1.80 -8.70 10.05
CA GLY A 123 2.13 -8.44 8.66
C GLY A 123 3.54 -8.77 8.13
N ARG A 124 3.70 -8.61 6.85
CA ARG A 124 4.97 -8.92 6.16
C ARG A 124 6.15 -8.06 6.64
N GLY A 125 5.91 -6.82 7.02
CA GLY A 125 6.93 -5.88 7.46
C GLY A 125 7.66 -6.29 8.73
N ASN A 126 6.95 -6.83 9.71
CA ASN A 126 7.53 -7.30 10.97
C ASN A 126 8.25 -8.64 10.83
N TYR A 127 8.21 -9.24 9.68
CA TYR A 127 8.85 -10.52 9.44
C TYR A 127 10.35 -10.37 9.17
N GLY A 128 11.16 -11.20 9.79
CA GLY A 128 12.61 -11.19 9.67
C GLY A 128 13.14 -11.27 8.23
N TYR A 129 12.35 -11.82 7.29
CA TYR A 129 12.70 -11.86 5.88
C TYR A 129 12.83 -10.46 5.27
N PHE A 130 11.91 -9.53 5.55
CA PHE A 130 12.02 -8.15 5.08
C PHE A 130 13.24 -7.45 5.67
N LYS A 131 13.45 -7.60 6.98
CA LYS A 131 14.64 -7.07 7.66
C LYS A 131 15.93 -7.63 7.07
N ALA A 132 16.02 -8.94 6.90
CA ALA A 132 17.20 -9.59 6.34
C ALA A 132 17.52 -9.10 4.93
N LYS A 133 16.50 -8.96 4.07
CA LYS A 133 16.68 -8.45 2.71
C LYS A 133 17.09 -6.98 2.67
N TYR A 134 16.51 -6.16 3.54
CA TYR A 134 16.86 -4.76 3.63
C TYR A 134 18.29 -4.56 4.15
N TRP A 135 18.67 -5.28 5.21
CA TRP A 135 20.04 -5.25 5.72
C TRP A 135 21.05 -5.78 4.68
N ALA A 136 20.75 -6.86 3.99
CA ALA A 136 21.61 -7.36 2.92
C ALA A 136 21.81 -6.33 1.81
N ASN A 137 20.78 -5.55 1.49
CA ASN A 137 20.91 -4.43 0.55
C ASN A 137 21.81 -3.32 1.10
N LEU A 138 21.61 -2.87 2.33
CA LEU A 138 22.40 -1.80 2.93
C LEU A 138 23.89 -2.16 3.08
N LEU A 139 24.19 -3.44 3.24
CA LEU A 139 25.55 -3.97 3.36
C LEU A 139 26.17 -4.38 2.02
N SER A 140 25.44 -4.24 0.92
CA SER A 140 25.96 -4.54 -0.41
C SER A 140 26.87 -3.44 -0.95
N ASP A 141 27.72 -3.77 -1.92
CA ASP A 141 28.58 -2.80 -2.62
C ASP A 141 27.77 -1.76 -3.43
N SER A 142 26.52 -2.04 -3.70
CA SER A 142 25.62 -1.17 -4.46
C SER A 142 24.21 -1.16 -3.86
N PRO A 143 24.01 -0.46 -2.73
CA PRO A 143 22.68 -0.38 -2.12
C PRO A 143 21.70 0.38 -3.01
N TRP A 144 20.44 0.03 -2.91
CA TRP A 144 19.39 0.73 -3.66
C TRP A 144 19.35 2.20 -3.27
N SER A 145 19.28 3.07 -4.28
CA SER A 145 18.80 4.42 -4.03
C SER A 145 17.33 4.36 -3.55
N ILE A 146 16.86 5.43 -2.92
CA ILE A 146 15.45 5.49 -2.50
C ILE A 146 14.51 5.33 -3.69
N GLY A 147 14.85 5.90 -4.84
CA GLY A 147 14.09 5.75 -6.08
C GLY A 147 14.06 4.31 -6.56
N ASP A 148 15.22 3.64 -6.60
CA ASP A 148 15.30 2.22 -6.99
C ASP A 148 14.51 1.32 -6.04
N GLY A 149 14.56 1.61 -4.76
CA GLY A 149 13.84 0.87 -3.75
C GLY A 149 12.32 0.98 -3.88
N LEU A 150 11.82 2.16 -4.25
CA LEU A 150 10.38 2.43 -4.30
C LEU A 150 9.71 2.07 -5.66
N ILE A 151 10.49 1.73 -6.68
CA ILE A 151 9.97 1.38 -7.99
C ILE A 151 9.96 -0.14 -8.19
N PRO A 152 8.85 -0.73 -8.68
CA PRO A 152 8.81 -2.14 -9.06
C PRO A 152 9.85 -2.46 -10.13
N THR A 153 10.39 -3.67 -10.09
CA THR A 153 11.32 -4.14 -11.09
C THR A 153 11.09 -5.61 -11.42
N GLU A 154 11.24 -5.96 -12.69
CA GLU A 154 11.22 -7.35 -13.14
C GLU A 154 12.63 -7.90 -13.36
N TYR A 155 13.65 -7.03 -13.32
CA TYR A 155 15.02 -7.38 -13.72
C TYR A 155 16.01 -7.48 -12.55
N HIS A 156 15.67 -6.94 -11.38
CA HIS A 156 16.57 -6.89 -10.23
C HIS A 156 15.98 -7.53 -8.99
N TYR A 157 16.67 -8.48 -8.43
CA TYR A 157 16.27 -9.12 -7.17
C TYR A 157 16.54 -8.23 -5.95
N PRO A 158 15.69 -8.33 -4.93
CA PRO A 158 14.43 -9.09 -4.90
C PRO A 158 13.33 -8.35 -5.69
N LEU A 159 12.52 -9.09 -6.43
CA LEU A 159 11.44 -8.51 -7.28
C LEU A 159 10.42 -7.70 -6.47
N ASN A 160 10.25 -8.04 -5.19
CA ASN A 160 9.36 -7.34 -4.27
C ASN A 160 10.07 -6.24 -3.46
N ARG A 161 11.19 -5.70 -3.94
CA ARG A 161 11.97 -4.69 -3.21
C ARG A 161 11.15 -3.44 -2.87
N HIS A 162 10.19 -3.06 -3.69
CA HIS A 162 9.32 -1.90 -3.46
C HIS A 162 8.39 -2.09 -2.26
N TYR A 163 7.97 -3.31 -1.94
CA TYR A 163 7.29 -3.61 -0.67
C TYR A 163 8.23 -3.45 0.52
N ILE A 164 9.48 -3.94 0.39
CA ILE A 164 10.48 -3.93 1.44
C ILE A 164 10.92 -2.49 1.74
N ALA A 165 11.42 -1.79 0.72
CA ALA A 165 11.88 -0.42 0.88
C ALA A 165 10.75 0.53 1.27
N GLY A 166 9.55 0.34 0.69
CA GLY A 166 8.38 1.13 1.02
C GLY A 166 7.94 0.95 2.48
N TYR A 167 7.98 -0.28 3.01
CA TYR A 167 7.70 -0.53 4.41
C TYR A 167 8.66 0.23 5.33
N PHE A 168 9.98 0.09 5.12
CA PHE A 168 10.97 0.78 5.97
C PHE A 168 10.94 2.29 5.79
N PHE A 169 10.66 2.78 4.60
CA PHE A 169 10.44 4.20 4.37
C PHE A 169 9.23 4.73 5.15
N THR A 170 8.12 3.99 5.14
CA THR A 170 6.92 4.34 5.88
C THR A 170 7.14 4.30 7.40
N GLU A 171 7.81 3.26 7.89
CA GLU A 171 8.17 3.12 9.31
C GLU A 171 9.05 4.29 9.76
N TRP A 172 10.09 4.60 9.00
CA TRP A 172 10.98 5.74 9.26
C TRP A 172 10.22 7.08 9.28
N LEU A 173 9.30 7.31 8.34
CA LEU A 173 8.48 8.53 8.34
C LEU A 173 7.66 8.66 9.62
N GLN A 174 7.00 7.59 10.04
CA GLN A 174 6.17 7.59 11.24
C GLN A 174 6.99 7.76 12.53
N GLU A 175 8.17 7.14 12.59
CA GLU A 175 9.06 7.26 13.74
C GLU A 175 9.71 8.65 13.83
N THR A 176 10.04 9.25 12.69
CA THR A 176 10.75 10.53 12.64
C THR A 176 9.81 11.73 12.82
N TYR A 177 8.64 11.69 12.19
CA TYR A 177 7.74 12.85 12.11
C TYR A 177 6.41 12.64 12.86
N GLY A 178 6.22 11.47 13.44
CA GLY A 178 5.07 11.15 14.27
C GLY A 178 3.85 10.66 13.50
N GLU A 179 2.83 10.26 14.27
CA GLU A 179 1.56 9.81 13.73
C GLU A 179 0.85 10.93 12.97
N GLY A 180 0.28 10.59 11.82
CA GLY A 180 -0.43 11.56 10.98
C GLY A 180 0.37 12.08 9.79
N VAL A 181 1.72 11.99 9.79
CA VAL A 181 2.55 12.47 8.68
C VAL A 181 2.16 11.84 7.33
N LEU A 182 1.82 10.58 7.31
CA LEU A 182 1.39 9.88 6.09
C LEU A 182 0.10 10.48 5.54
N LYS A 183 -0.91 10.62 6.39
CA LYS A 183 -2.19 11.21 6.00
C LYS A 183 -2.01 12.62 5.46
N GLU A 184 -1.24 13.46 6.15
CA GLU A 184 -0.98 14.82 5.72
C GLU A 184 -0.23 14.86 4.39
N SER A 185 0.79 14.03 4.22
CA SER A 185 1.58 13.93 3.00
C SER A 185 0.74 13.48 1.81
N LEU A 186 -0.09 12.45 1.98
CA LEU A 186 -0.98 11.93 0.94
C LEU A 186 -2.03 12.97 0.54
N ILE A 187 -2.69 13.61 1.51
CA ILE A 187 -3.69 14.65 1.24
C ILE A 187 -3.04 15.85 0.57
N ARG A 188 -1.85 16.25 1.02
CA ARG A 188 -1.10 17.37 0.44
C ARG A 188 -0.68 17.06 -0.99
N HIS A 189 -0.15 15.87 -1.26
CA HIS A 189 0.19 15.40 -2.59
C HIS A 189 -1.03 15.46 -3.52
N TYR A 190 -2.13 14.87 -3.12
CA TYR A 190 -3.35 14.84 -3.90
C TYR A 190 -3.91 16.25 -4.18
N ASN A 191 -3.89 17.13 -3.20
CA ASN A 191 -4.36 18.50 -3.38
C ASN A 191 -3.47 19.36 -4.29
N ARG A 192 -2.23 18.98 -4.50
CA ARG A 192 -1.30 19.68 -5.41
C ARG A 192 -1.33 19.16 -6.84
N PHE A 193 -1.95 18.01 -7.08
CA PHE A 193 -2.15 17.50 -8.43
C PHE A 193 -3.18 18.39 -9.19
N PRO A 194 -3.06 18.66 -10.52
CA PRO A 194 -2.09 18.10 -11.47
C PRO A 194 -0.82 18.94 -11.65
N LEU A 195 -0.62 19.98 -10.87
CA LEU A 195 0.49 20.90 -11.07
C LEU A 195 1.85 20.31 -10.68
N GLY A 196 1.90 19.04 -10.32
CA GLY A 196 3.13 18.25 -10.13
C GLY A 196 4.12 18.86 -9.12
N LEU A 197 3.70 19.86 -8.37
CA LEU A 197 4.53 20.56 -7.41
C LEU A 197 4.65 19.70 -6.16
N GLY A 198 5.48 18.76 -6.33
CA GLY A 198 6.00 17.77 -5.46
C GLY A 198 5.74 17.88 -3.98
N VAL A 199 5.65 16.72 -3.41
CA VAL A 199 6.10 16.50 -2.05
C VAL A 199 7.58 16.89 -2.00
N ALA A 200 7.87 18.11 -1.69
CA ALA A 200 9.15 18.56 -1.19
C ALA A 200 8.99 18.73 0.31
#